data_2eb48312223daa2e31f6321997c93b95
#
_entry.id   2eb48312223daa2e31f6321997c93b95
#
_cell.length_a   1.000
_cell.length_b   1.000
_cell.length_c   1.000
_cell.angle_alpha   90.00
_cell.angle_beta   90.00
_cell.angle_gamma   90.00
#
_symmetry.space_group_name_H-M   'P 1'
#
loop_
_entity.id
_entity.type
_entity.pdbx_description
1 polymer ?
#
loop_
_entity_poly.entity_id
_entity_poly.type
_entity_poly.pdbx_seq_one_letter_code
_entity_poly.pdbx_strand_id
1 'polypeptide(L)'
;MDVRAFLRAKLLSLEARGGQLAKIDHRSVGIRPQDLPYTPSPRHFAAVNERLGAIDDRIADRLAALRETVKGLSPGQVLTAIAMIEREIDRARRTWGLFFDVFSQRGSSFAPVLAAHDVIADDCYAAVIPAVARLYPGPKLRPVTYMEQGFSPVTYRRGVQLSRLLGETNPFPLIRIPWDRDNLWQGVFLHECAHNLQADLGIWQENQKAVATRVFRETGNSMLTQTYGRWHKEIFADLSALLLGGPSAAWGLALFLSHPRQRVLTYRAKGAHPTGYFRVLILAEMLQRMGFERDSSQLAHVWHSLYRVRPGDRLPLLLVATARKMARAVVDEIAFQTRRNLAQHALADVIPFTPADEDAIKDGTRRLVKNGPVPGHLPPRFLVSAVAYALSRDGVNPHDVTRRVIGHLASAYAPPSVTLLTQPAALAA
;
A
#
# COMPACT_ATOMS: atom_id res chain seq x y z
N MET A 1 1.05 -53.41 -12.11
CA MET A 1 1.66 -52.20 -12.73
C MET A 1 3.11 -52.15 -12.28
N ASP A 2 4.06 -52.15 -13.19
CA ASP A 2 5.46 -52.00 -12.83
C ASP A 2 5.83 -50.56 -12.48
N VAL A 3 7.01 -50.32 -11.90
CA VAL A 3 7.47 -49.02 -11.45
C VAL A 3 7.51 -48.00 -12.59
N ARG A 4 7.89 -48.41 -13.79
CA ARG A 4 7.97 -47.52 -14.94
C ARG A 4 6.59 -47.07 -15.42
N ALA A 5 5.64 -48.01 -15.47
CA ALA A 5 4.25 -47.69 -15.82
C ALA A 5 3.62 -46.75 -14.79
N PHE A 6 3.89 -46.93 -13.50
CA PHE A 6 3.46 -46.04 -12.44
C PHE A 6 4.00 -44.60 -12.59
N LEU A 7 5.31 -44.48 -12.81
CA LEU A 7 5.96 -43.17 -13.00
C LEU A 7 5.47 -42.47 -14.26
N ARG A 8 5.21 -43.21 -15.33
CA ARG A 8 4.62 -42.69 -16.57
C ARG A 8 3.21 -42.14 -16.32
N ALA A 9 2.36 -42.87 -15.61
CA ALA A 9 1.01 -42.42 -15.25
C ALA A 9 1.06 -41.18 -14.38
N LYS A 10 1.99 -41.13 -13.42
CA LYS A 10 2.20 -39.96 -12.57
C LYS A 10 2.64 -38.71 -13.37
N LEU A 11 3.55 -38.90 -14.35
CA LEU A 11 3.99 -37.82 -15.24
C LEU A 11 2.83 -37.31 -16.10
N LEU A 12 2.04 -38.18 -16.72
CA LEU A 12 0.87 -37.78 -17.50
C LEU A 12 -0.16 -37.03 -16.67
N SER A 13 -0.40 -37.45 -15.42
CA SER A 13 -1.25 -36.72 -14.49
C SER A 13 -0.69 -35.34 -14.15
N LEU A 14 0.63 -35.21 -14.03
CA LEU A 14 1.29 -33.94 -13.77
C LEU A 14 1.14 -32.97 -14.95
N GLU A 15 1.34 -33.48 -16.17
CA GLU A 15 1.15 -32.73 -17.41
C GLU A 15 -0.27 -32.21 -17.57
N ALA A 16 -1.26 -33.08 -17.33
CA ALA A 16 -2.67 -32.68 -17.36
C ALA A 16 -3.01 -31.56 -16.34
N ARG A 17 -2.29 -31.49 -15.22
CA ARG A 17 -2.46 -30.45 -14.21
C ARG A 17 -1.67 -29.17 -14.51
N GLY A 18 -0.57 -29.28 -15.23
CA GLY A 18 0.38 -28.18 -15.49
C GLY A 18 -0.09 -27.18 -16.54
N GLY A 19 -0.92 -27.61 -17.50
CA GLY A 19 -1.32 -26.79 -18.65
C GLY A 19 -2.68 -26.08 -18.49
N GLN A 20 -3.16 -25.82 -17.27
CA GLN A 20 -4.56 -25.39 -17.05
C GLN A 20 -4.70 -24.08 -16.27
N LEU A 21 -3.72 -23.19 -16.26
CA LEU A 21 -3.94 -21.86 -15.70
C LEU A 21 -4.72 -21.02 -16.68
N ALA A 22 -6.04 -20.91 -16.42
CA ALA A 22 -6.91 -20.05 -17.22
C ALA A 22 -6.48 -18.59 -17.10
N LYS A 23 -6.56 -17.84 -18.21
CA LYS A 23 -6.38 -16.39 -18.17
C LYS A 23 -7.45 -15.75 -17.27
N ILE A 24 -7.03 -14.77 -16.49
CA ILE A 24 -7.92 -13.98 -15.65
C ILE A 24 -8.44 -12.81 -16.48
N ASP A 25 -9.74 -12.75 -16.64
CA ASP A 25 -10.45 -11.61 -17.24
C ASP A 25 -11.69 -11.26 -16.38
N HIS A 26 -12.37 -10.17 -16.73
CA HIS A 26 -13.53 -9.72 -15.97
C HIS A 26 -14.67 -10.75 -15.93
N ARG A 27 -14.83 -11.60 -16.95
CA ARG A 27 -15.86 -12.65 -16.99
C ARG A 27 -15.49 -13.82 -16.11
N SER A 28 -14.22 -14.27 -16.19
CA SER A 28 -13.72 -15.40 -15.42
C SER A 28 -13.76 -15.17 -13.91
N VAL A 29 -13.65 -13.89 -13.47
CA VAL A 29 -13.76 -13.50 -12.06
C VAL A 29 -15.17 -13.08 -11.64
N GLY A 30 -16.18 -13.28 -12.50
CA GLY A 30 -17.59 -13.04 -12.17
C GLY A 30 -18.02 -11.56 -12.14
N ILE A 31 -17.27 -10.66 -12.78
CA ILE A 31 -17.64 -9.25 -12.89
C ILE A 31 -18.73 -9.11 -13.96
N ARG A 32 -19.87 -8.57 -13.58
CA ARG A 32 -21.03 -8.37 -14.46
C ARG A 32 -20.90 -7.04 -15.21
N PRO A 33 -21.61 -6.83 -16.33
CA PRO A 33 -21.55 -5.59 -17.08
C PRO A 33 -21.79 -4.32 -16.26
N GLN A 34 -22.72 -4.35 -15.30
CA GLN A 34 -23.00 -3.21 -14.40
C GLN A 34 -21.87 -2.92 -13.41
N ASP A 35 -20.99 -3.87 -13.14
CA ASP A 35 -19.88 -3.74 -12.19
C ASP A 35 -18.58 -3.30 -12.88
N LEU A 36 -18.56 -3.30 -14.23
CA LEU A 36 -17.38 -2.89 -15.03
C LEU A 36 -16.83 -1.50 -14.65
N PRO A 37 -17.64 -0.49 -14.31
CA PRO A 37 -17.12 0.81 -13.87
C PRO A 37 -16.22 0.74 -12.63
N TYR A 38 -16.28 -0.32 -11.82
CA TYR A 38 -15.49 -0.49 -10.61
C TYR A 38 -14.27 -1.39 -10.79
N THR A 39 -13.99 -1.83 -12.02
CA THR A 39 -12.90 -2.79 -12.24
C THR A 39 -11.54 -2.10 -12.41
N PRO A 40 -10.45 -2.76 -12.02
CA PRO A 40 -9.11 -2.33 -12.41
C PRO A 40 -8.96 -2.24 -13.93
N SER A 41 -8.03 -1.43 -14.39
CA SER A 41 -7.85 -1.22 -15.83
C SER A 41 -7.45 -2.53 -16.55
N PRO A 42 -7.74 -2.66 -17.86
CA PRO A 42 -7.32 -3.83 -18.65
C PRO A 42 -5.82 -4.13 -18.55
N ARG A 43 -4.99 -3.12 -18.30
CA ARG A 43 -3.54 -3.29 -18.09
C ARG A 43 -3.19 -4.05 -16.83
N HIS A 44 -4.01 -3.98 -15.76
CA HIS A 44 -3.81 -4.78 -14.56
C HIS A 44 -4.05 -6.26 -14.84
N PHE A 45 -5.12 -6.59 -15.56
CA PHE A 45 -5.39 -7.96 -16.00
C PHE A 45 -4.27 -8.48 -16.90
N ALA A 46 -3.81 -7.67 -17.86
CA ALA A 46 -2.72 -8.03 -18.75
C ALA A 46 -1.42 -8.32 -17.97
N ALA A 47 -1.07 -7.49 -16.99
CA ALA A 47 0.14 -7.69 -16.18
C ALA A 47 0.08 -8.97 -15.32
N VAL A 48 -1.09 -9.33 -14.80
CA VAL A 48 -1.30 -10.61 -14.11
C VAL A 48 -1.17 -11.78 -15.08
N ASN A 49 -1.82 -11.70 -16.24
CA ASN A 49 -1.78 -12.77 -17.23
C ASN A 49 -0.37 -12.98 -17.82
N GLU A 50 0.39 -11.90 -18.02
CA GLU A 50 1.82 -12.00 -18.38
C GLU A 50 2.62 -12.76 -17.33
N ARG A 51 2.39 -12.47 -16.04
CA ARG A 51 3.05 -13.19 -14.94
C ARG A 51 2.65 -14.66 -14.89
N LEU A 52 1.36 -14.97 -15.05
CA LEU A 52 0.86 -16.35 -15.07
C LEU A 52 1.40 -17.11 -16.28
N GLY A 53 1.44 -16.49 -17.47
CA GLY A 53 2.04 -17.06 -18.67
C GLY A 53 3.51 -17.43 -18.48
N ALA A 54 4.29 -16.51 -17.90
CA ALA A 54 5.71 -16.80 -17.59
C ALA A 54 5.89 -17.97 -16.60
N ILE A 55 4.93 -18.23 -15.72
CA ILE A 55 4.96 -19.42 -14.84
C ILE A 55 4.62 -20.67 -15.64
N ASP A 56 3.59 -20.59 -16.48
CA ASP A 56 3.18 -21.71 -17.35
C ASP A 56 4.31 -22.15 -18.29
N ASP A 57 5.00 -21.20 -18.93
CA ASP A 57 6.14 -21.46 -19.79
C ASP A 57 7.24 -22.22 -19.01
N ARG A 58 7.59 -21.76 -17.79
CA ARG A 58 8.57 -22.47 -16.95
C ARG A 58 8.15 -23.88 -16.56
N ILE A 59 6.86 -24.11 -16.32
CA ILE A 59 6.32 -25.44 -16.03
C ILE A 59 6.42 -26.32 -17.29
N ALA A 60 6.04 -25.81 -18.46
CA ALA A 60 6.12 -26.53 -19.73
C ALA A 60 7.56 -26.92 -20.08
N ASP A 61 8.52 -26.02 -19.94
CA ASP A 61 9.94 -26.28 -20.16
C ASP A 61 10.47 -27.39 -19.26
N ARG A 62 10.12 -27.37 -17.98
CA ARG A 62 10.53 -28.41 -17.02
C ARG A 62 9.90 -29.77 -17.31
N LEU A 63 8.63 -29.77 -17.73
CA LEU A 63 7.96 -31.02 -18.17
C LEU A 63 8.61 -31.59 -19.41
N ALA A 64 8.93 -30.77 -20.40
CA ALA A 64 9.63 -31.18 -21.62
C ALA A 64 11.01 -31.77 -21.28
N ALA A 65 11.81 -31.07 -20.49
CA ALA A 65 13.12 -31.55 -20.05
C ALA A 65 13.03 -32.88 -19.27
N LEU A 66 12.03 -33.07 -18.43
CA LEU A 66 11.83 -34.34 -17.72
C LEU A 66 11.43 -35.46 -18.66
N ARG A 67 10.59 -35.21 -19.68
CA ARG A 67 10.24 -36.20 -20.71
C ARG A 67 11.47 -36.73 -21.46
N GLU A 68 12.37 -35.84 -21.84
CA GLU A 68 13.59 -36.21 -22.57
C GLU A 68 14.53 -37.03 -21.70
N THR A 69 14.66 -36.68 -20.42
CA THR A 69 15.66 -37.30 -19.53
C THR A 69 15.13 -38.50 -18.73
N VAL A 70 13.82 -38.71 -18.65
CA VAL A 70 13.16 -39.72 -17.78
C VAL A 70 13.70 -41.14 -17.95
N LYS A 71 14.10 -41.52 -19.17
CA LYS A 71 14.62 -42.87 -19.46
C LYS A 71 15.98 -43.14 -18.81
N GLY A 72 16.80 -42.10 -18.61
CA GLY A 72 18.13 -42.18 -18.01
C GLY A 72 18.14 -41.97 -16.49
N LEU A 73 17.01 -41.62 -15.90
CA LEU A 73 16.90 -41.31 -14.47
C LEU A 73 16.48 -42.54 -13.66
N SER A 74 17.02 -42.67 -12.45
CA SER A 74 16.48 -43.62 -11.46
C SER A 74 15.07 -43.24 -11.02
N PRO A 75 14.24 -44.17 -10.52
CA PRO A 75 12.90 -43.90 -10.03
C PRO A 75 12.87 -42.78 -8.98
N GLY A 76 13.84 -42.72 -8.08
CA GLY A 76 13.96 -41.65 -7.06
C GLY A 76 14.23 -40.26 -7.65
N GLN A 77 15.08 -40.19 -8.69
CA GLN A 77 15.35 -38.93 -9.39
C GLN A 77 14.10 -38.43 -10.15
N VAL A 78 13.37 -39.35 -10.81
CA VAL A 78 12.11 -39.01 -11.48
C VAL A 78 11.08 -38.44 -10.47
N LEU A 79 10.92 -39.11 -9.33
CA LEU A 79 10.00 -38.62 -8.27
C LEU A 79 10.42 -37.26 -7.71
N THR A 80 11.73 -37.05 -7.56
CA THR A 80 12.26 -35.74 -7.13
C THR A 80 11.94 -34.62 -8.14
N ALA A 81 12.17 -34.88 -9.43
CA ALA A 81 11.88 -33.96 -10.51
C ALA A 81 10.36 -33.65 -10.58
N ILE A 82 9.51 -34.67 -10.49
CA ILE A 82 8.05 -34.51 -10.42
C ILE A 82 7.66 -33.64 -9.23
N ALA A 83 8.19 -33.88 -8.03
CA ALA A 83 7.89 -33.12 -6.85
C ALA A 83 8.29 -31.63 -6.97
N MET A 84 9.37 -31.33 -7.70
CA MET A 84 9.76 -29.95 -7.99
C MET A 84 8.75 -29.25 -8.91
N ILE A 85 8.28 -29.93 -9.94
CA ILE A 85 7.27 -29.40 -10.86
C ILE A 85 5.91 -29.25 -10.15
N GLU A 86 5.51 -30.21 -9.30
CA GLU A 86 4.30 -30.11 -8.48
C GLU A 86 4.31 -28.85 -7.61
N ARG A 87 5.46 -28.49 -7.03
CA ARG A 87 5.60 -27.24 -6.26
C ARG A 87 5.45 -25.99 -7.13
N GLU A 88 5.93 -26.00 -8.38
CA GLU A 88 5.72 -24.89 -9.31
C GLU A 88 4.24 -24.74 -9.69
N ILE A 89 3.56 -25.85 -9.99
CA ILE A 89 2.12 -25.86 -10.27
C ILE A 89 1.32 -25.36 -9.08
N ASP A 90 1.65 -25.79 -7.85
CA ASP A 90 0.98 -25.31 -6.63
C ASP A 90 1.21 -23.78 -6.44
N ARG A 91 2.43 -23.32 -6.69
CA ARG A 91 2.76 -21.90 -6.64
C ARG A 91 1.97 -21.09 -7.67
N ALA A 92 1.89 -21.59 -8.91
CA ALA A 92 1.11 -20.98 -9.98
C ALA A 92 -0.38 -20.84 -9.59
N ARG A 93 -0.97 -21.91 -9.06
CA ARG A 93 -2.38 -21.91 -8.61
C ARG A 93 -2.63 -20.94 -7.46
N ARG A 94 -1.70 -20.84 -6.51
CA ARG A 94 -1.81 -19.85 -5.42
C ARG A 94 -1.71 -18.40 -5.94
N THR A 95 -0.82 -18.17 -6.90
CA THR A 95 -0.69 -16.85 -7.54
C THR A 95 -1.96 -16.50 -8.30
N TRP A 96 -2.50 -17.44 -9.07
CA TRP A 96 -3.77 -17.30 -9.76
C TRP A 96 -4.91 -17.02 -8.78
N GLY A 97 -5.03 -17.83 -7.72
CA GLY A 97 -6.07 -17.69 -6.68
C GLY A 97 -6.04 -16.32 -6.01
N LEU A 98 -4.85 -15.82 -5.67
CA LEU A 98 -4.71 -14.48 -5.08
C LEU A 98 -5.31 -13.39 -6.01
N PHE A 99 -4.92 -13.38 -7.29
CA PHE A 99 -5.43 -12.36 -8.22
C PHE A 99 -6.89 -12.57 -8.59
N PHE A 100 -7.34 -13.82 -8.62
CA PHE A 100 -8.76 -14.13 -8.73
C PHE A 100 -9.55 -13.51 -7.58
N ASP A 101 -9.10 -13.70 -6.34
CA ASP A 101 -9.75 -13.15 -5.14
C ASP A 101 -9.73 -11.62 -5.14
N VAL A 102 -8.60 -11.00 -5.52
CA VAL A 102 -8.47 -9.54 -5.63
C VAL A 102 -9.45 -8.95 -6.65
N PHE A 103 -9.56 -9.55 -7.83
CA PHE A 103 -10.40 -9.01 -8.89
C PHE A 103 -11.88 -9.36 -8.74
N SER A 104 -12.22 -10.56 -8.24
CA SER A 104 -13.62 -10.99 -8.08
C SER A 104 -14.41 -10.10 -7.11
N GLN A 105 -13.74 -9.46 -6.15
CA GLN A 105 -14.38 -8.51 -5.23
C GLN A 105 -15.02 -7.31 -5.95
N ARG A 106 -14.58 -7.01 -7.18
CA ARG A 106 -15.17 -5.93 -8.00
C ARG A 106 -16.55 -6.28 -8.56
N GLY A 107 -16.95 -7.54 -8.52
CA GLY A 107 -18.33 -8.00 -8.80
C GLY A 107 -19.20 -8.13 -7.55
N SER A 108 -18.76 -7.66 -6.40
CA SER A 108 -19.43 -7.77 -5.10
C SER A 108 -19.95 -6.42 -4.59
N SER A 109 -20.65 -6.46 -3.46
CA SER A 109 -21.09 -5.24 -2.74
C SER A 109 -19.94 -4.40 -2.17
N PHE A 110 -18.70 -4.85 -2.25
CA PHE A 110 -17.50 -4.08 -1.87
C PHE A 110 -16.94 -3.24 -3.02
N ALA A 111 -17.41 -3.43 -4.24
CA ALA A 111 -16.88 -2.74 -5.41
C ALA A 111 -16.83 -1.20 -5.28
N PRO A 112 -17.87 -0.51 -4.78
CA PRO A 112 -17.83 0.95 -4.64
C PRO A 112 -16.77 1.43 -3.66
N VAL A 113 -16.61 0.78 -2.50
CA VAL A 113 -15.61 1.21 -1.52
C VAL A 113 -14.18 0.91 -2.00
N LEU A 114 -13.98 -0.19 -2.72
CA LEU A 114 -12.69 -0.49 -3.34
C LEU A 114 -12.34 0.54 -4.43
N ALA A 115 -13.31 0.89 -5.28
CA ALA A 115 -13.13 1.93 -6.29
C ALA A 115 -12.81 3.30 -5.65
N ALA A 116 -13.49 3.65 -4.57
CA ALA A 116 -13.19 4.88 -3.84
C ALA A 116 -11.76 4.92 -3.30
N HIS A 117 -11.27 3.81 -2.74
CA HIS A 117 -9.88 3.72 -2.27
C HIS A 117 -8.87 3.74 -3.43
N ASP A 118 -9.18 3.13 -4.57
CA ASP A 118 -8.33 3.24 -5.76
C ASP A 118 -8.21 4.70 -6.22
N VAL A 119 -9.32 5.45 -6.23
CA VAL A 119 -9.33 6.90 -6.58
C VAL A 119 -8.47 7.71 -5.62
N ILE A 120 -8.53 7.43 -4.31
CA ILE A 120 -7.67 8.08 -3.32
C ILE A 120 -6.19 7.73 -3.57
N ALA A 121 -5.89 6.46 -3.83
CA ALA A 121 -4.53 6.04 -4.13
C ALA A 121 -3.99 6.67 -5.42
N ASP A 122 -4.82 6.76 -6.46
CA ASP A 122 -4.46 7.44 -7.71
C ASP A 122 -4.17 8.93 -7.50
N ASP A 123 -4.96 9.61 -6.67
CA ASP A 123 -4.74 11.02 -6.33
C ASP A 123 -3.45 11.22 -5.52
N CYS A 124 -3.12 10.30 -4.60
CA CYS A 124 -1.83 10.32 -3.90
C CYS A 124 -0.65 10.22 -4.89
N TYR A 125 -0.77 9.39 -5.92
CA TYR A 125 0.24 9.29 -6.98
C TYR A 125 0.27 10.54 -7.85
N ALA A 126 -0.89 11.08 -8.19
CA ALA A 126 -1.00 12.31 -8.99
C ALA A 126 -0.38 13.53 -8.28
N ALA A 127 -0.38 13.55 -6.96
CA ALA A 127 0.29 14.58 -6.17
C ALA A 127 1.82 14.52 -6.25
N VAL A 128 2.40 13.35 -6.58
CA VAL A 128 3.86 13.12 -6.51
C VAL A 128 4.51 13.01 -7.89
N ILE A 129 3.92 12.17 -8.75
CA ILE A 129 4.57 11.76 -10.01
C ILE A 129 4.90 12.92 -10.95
N PRO A 130 4.06 13.96 -11.11
CA PRO A 130 4.39 15.07 -12.00
C PRO A 130 5.72 15.77 -11.66
N ALA A 131 6.00 15.99 -10.38
CA ALA A 131 7.22 16.64 -9.91
C ALA A 131 8.50 15.82 -10.21
N VAL A 132 8.35 14.50 -10.33
CA VAL A 132 9.46 13.55 -10.53
C VAL A 132 9.38 12.81 -11.87
N ALA A 133 8.52 13.26 -12.80
CA ALA A 133 8.20 12.56 -14.05
C ALA A 133 9.42 12.16 -14.87
N ARG A 134 10.48 12.98 -14.89
CA ARG A 134 11.75 12.68 -15.60
C ARG A 134 12.47 11.42 -15.10
N LEU A 135 12.24 11.03 -13.85
CA LEU A 135 12.81 9.81 -13.24
C LEU A 135 11.90 8.58 -13.41
N TYR A 136 10.69 8.79 -13.92
CA TYR A 136 9.65 7.79 -14.05
C TYR A 136 9.23 7.64 -15.52
N PRO A 137 10.06 7.04 -16.37
CA PRO A 137 9.71 6.83 -17.75
C PRO A 137 8.58 5.81 -17.86
N GLY A 138 7.52 6.20 -18.53
CA GLY A 138 6.38 5.38 -18.85
C GLY A 138 5.29 5.24 -17.76
N PRO A 139 4.10 4.81 -18.15
CA PRO A 139 2.97 4.66 -17.25
C PRO A 139 3.14 3.42 -16.38
N LYS A 140 3.31 3.61 -15.07
CA LYS A 140 3.26 2.53 -14.08
C LYS A 140 1.80 2.26 -13.69
N LEU A 141 1.47 0.98 -13.50
CA LEU A 141 0.16 0.60 -12.97
C LEU A 141 -0.01 1.18 -11.57
N ARG A 142 -1.18 1.73 -11.30
CA ARG A 142 -1.55 2.31 -10.02
C ARG A 142 -1.83 1.21 -8.98
N PRO A 143 -1.90 1.53 -7.70
CA PRO A 143 -2.33 0.57 -6.69
C PRO A 143 -3.75 0.06 -6.95
N VAL A 144 -3.98 -1.21 -6.65
CA VAL A 144 -5.31 -1.82 -6.61
C VAL A 144 -5.60 -2.20 -5.16
N THR A 145 -6.77 -1.80 -4.67
CA THR A 145 -7.21 -2.16 -3.32
C THR A 145 -8.03 -3.44 -3.33
N TYR A 146 -7.97 -4.18 -2.24
CA TYR A 146 -8.80 -5.36 -2.02
C TYR A 146 -9.05 -5.56 -0.52
N MET A 147 -10.11 -6.29 -0.17
CA MET A 147 -10.46 -6.58 1.21
C MET A 147 -9.98 -7.95 1.65
N GLU A 148 -9.44 -8.00 2.85
CA GLU A 148 -9.05 -9.24 3.52
C GLU A 148 -9.11 -9.05 5.03
N GLN A 149 -9.14 -10.14 5.78
CA GLN A 149 -9.08 -10.09 7.23
C GLN A 149 -7.84 -9.33 7.73
N GLY A 150 -8.03 -8.45 8.68
CA GLY A 150 -6.94 -7.68 9.29
C GLY A 150 -7.45 -6.54 10.16
N PHE A 151 -6.53 -5.90 10.91
CA PHE A 151 -6.85 -4.77 11.81
C PHE A 151 -6.62 -3.41 11.17
N SER A 152 -5.87 -3.37 10.07
CA SER A 152 -5.48 -2.14 9.39
C SER A 152 -5.19 -2.41 7.93
N PRO A 153 -5.18 -1.38 7.08
CA PRO A 153 -4.61 -1.47 5.74
C PRO A 153 -3.17 -1.99 5.77
N VAL A 154 -2.75 -2.65 4.72
CA VAL A 154 -1.39 -3.17 4.53
C VAL A 154 -1.00 -3.11 3.06
N THR A 155 0.21 -2.70 2.79
CA THR A 155 0.75 -2.57 1.45
C THR A 155 1.56 -3.79 1.00
N TYR A 156 1.30 -4.23 -0.24
CA TYR A 156 2.14 -5.15 -0.99
C TYR A 156 2.73 -4.42 -2.20
N ARG A 157 4.02 -4.12 -2.12
CA ARG A 157 4.71 -3.28 -3.11
C ARG A 157 4.95 -4.02 -4.42
N ARG A 158 5.00 -3.26 -5.52
CA ARG A 158 5.44 -3.79 -6.82
C ARG A 158 6.84 -4.38 -6.73
N GLY A 159 7.09 -5.47 -7.47
CA GLY A 159 8.41 -6.10 -7.54
C GLY A 159 8.83 -6.86 -6.27
N VAL A 160 8.01 -6.83 -5.21
CA VAL A 160 8.26 -7.60 -3.98
C VAL A 160 7.51 -8.91 -4.05
N GLN A 161 8.10 -9.99 -3.51
CA GLN A 161 7.41 -11.27 -3.42
C GLN A 161 6.13 -11.13 -2.59
N LEU A 162 5.00 -11.54 -3.16
CA LEU A 162 3.68 -11.50 -2.53
C LEU A 162 3.63 -12.29 -1.23
N SER A 163 4.30 -13.41 -1.21
CA SER A 163 4.67 -14.13 0.00
C SER A 163 5.91 -14.98 -0.26
N ARG A 164 6.61 -15.39 0.82
CA ARG A 164 7.71 -16.35 0.70
C ARG A 164 7.24 -17.70 0.11
N LEU A 165 5.95 -18.00 0.23
CA LEU A 165 5.35 -19.24 -0.28
C LEU A 165 5.02 -19.14 -1.79
N LEU A 166 4.65 -17.95 -2.29
CA LEU A 166 4.30 -17.76 -3.70
C LEU A 166 5.55 -17.64 -4.59
N GLY A 167 6.63 -17.02 -4.08
CA GLY A 167 7.88 -16.88 -4.84
C GLY A 167 7.80 -15.95 -6.06
N GLU A 168 6.62 -15.42 -6.36
CA GLU A 168 6.37 -14.53 -7.50
C GLU A 168 6.33 -13.06 -7.06
N THR A 169 6.80 -12.18 -7.93
CA THR A 169 6.81 -10.75 -7.67
C THR A 169 5.48 -10.11 -8.06
N ASN A 170 5.04 -9.17 -7.25
CA ASN A 170 3.81 -8.43 -7.51
C ASN A 170 3.96 -7.52 -8.74
N PRO A 171 3.10 -7.64 -9.78
CA PRO A 171 3.20 -6.83 -10.99
C PRO A 171 2.82 -5.36 -10.79
N PHE A 172 2.00 -5.04 -9.79
CA PHE A 172 1.59 -3.68 -9.41
C PHE A 172 1.36 -3.60 -7.90
N PRO A 173 1.33 -2.39 -7.33
CA PRO A 173 1.07 -2.26 -5.89
C PRO A 173 -0.33 -2.77 -5.54
N LEU A 174 -0.44 -3.50 -4.42
CA LEU A 174 -1.71 -3.88 -3.82
C LEU A 174 -1.83 -3.23 -2.45
N ILE A 175 -3.01 -2.75 -2.10
CA ILE A 175 -3.33 -2.29 -0.76
C ILE A 175 -4.49 -3.13 -0.23
N ARG A 176 -4.20 -3.95 0.76
CA ARG A 176 -5.22 -4.66 1.50
C ARG A 176 -5.89 -3.71 2.47
N ILE A 177 -7.22 -3.68 2.49
CA ILE A 177 -8.01 -3.01 3.52
C ILE A 177 -8.84 -4.04 4.29
N PRO A 178 -9.12 -3.81 5.58
CA PRO A 178 -10.01 -4.69 6.35
C PRO A 178 -11.43 -4.74 5.77
N TRP A 179 -12.21 -5.76 6.18
CA TRP A 179 -13.61 -5.91 5.82
C TRP A 179 -14.47 -4.80 6.45
N ASP A 180 -14.42 -3.61 5.86
CA ASP A 180 -15.14 -2.43 6.33
C ASP A 180 -15.64 -1.61 5.14
N ARG A 181 -16.96 -1.57 4.95
CA ARG A 181 -17.59 -0.88 3.82
C ARG A 181 -17.73 0.64 4.02
N ASP A 182 -17.71 1.07 5.26
CA ASP A 182 -18.11 2.42 5.64
C ASP A 182 -16.93 3.23 6.23
N ASN A 183 -15.67 2.82 5.92
CA ASN A 183 -14.48 3.47 6.45
C ASN A 183 -13.48 3.77 5.34
N LEU A 184 -13.01 5.01 5.28
CA LEU A 184 -11.95 5.44 4.36
C LEU A 184 -10.54 5.28 4.94
N TRP A 185 -10.41 4.65 6.10
CA TRP A 185 -9.15 4.37 6.78
C TRP A 185 -8.22 5.59 6.97
N GLN A 186 -8.74 6.78 6.76
CA GLN A 186 -8.16 8.07 7.11
C GLN A 186 -6.64 8.16 6.83
N GLY A 187 -5.87 8.71 7.78
CA GLY A 187 -4.42 8.83 7.66
C GLY A 187 -3.67 7.49 7.49
N VAL A 188 -4.24 6.36 7.94
CA VAL A 188 -3.62 5.04 7.77
C VAL A 188 -3.59 4.61 6.31
N PHE A 189 -4.65 4.89 5.54
CA PHE A 189 -4.66 4.58 4.10
C PHE A 189 -3.65 5.43 3.34
N LEU A 190 -3.53 6.72 3.67
CA LEU A 190 -2.53 7.60 3.08
C LEU A 190 -1.10 7.14 3.40
N HIS A 191 -0.87 6.62 4.61
CA HIS A 191 0.40 6.01 5.01
C HIS A 191 0.73 4.77 4.15
N GLU A 192 -0.24 3.90 3.86
CA GLU A 192 -0.01 2.74 2.99
C GLU A 192 0.25 3.15 1.54
N CYS A 193 -0.44 4.18 1.03
CA CYS A 193 -0.12 4.77 -0.28
C CYS A 193 1.33 5.29 -0.31
N ALA A 194 1.79 5.92 0.76
CA ALA A 194 3.16 6.43 0.87
C ALA A 194 4.22 5.30 0.85
N HIS A 195 3.94 4.14 1.43
CA HIS A 195 4.83 2.97 1.30
C HIS A 195 4.98 2.49 -0.14
N ASN A 196 3.89 2.50 -0.91
CA ASN A 196 3.95 2.18 -2.34
C ASN A 196 4.73 3.22 -3.12
N LEU A 197 4.48 4.52 -2.86
CA LEU A 197 5.25 5.62 -3.45
C LEU A 197 6.74 5.49 -3.12
N GLN A 198 7.10 5.22 -1.87
CA GLN A 198 8.49 5.02 -1.45
C GLN A 198 9.18 3.91 -2.25
N ALA A 199 8.49 2.81 -2.52
CA ALA A 199 9.01 1.69 -3.29
C ALA A 199 9.15 2.03 -4.77
N ASP A 200 8.10 2.62 -5.37
CA ASP A 200 8.09 3.00 -6.78
C ASP A 200 9.10 4.10 -7.10
N LEU A 201 9.34 5.02 -6.15
CA LEU A 201 10.39 6.04 -6.21
C LEU A 201 11.82 5.48 -5.99
N GLY A 202 11.94 4.25 -5.46
CA GLY A 202 13.23 3.67 -5.12
C GLY A 202 14.01 4.45 -4.05
N ILE A 203 13.34 5.31 -3.28
CA ILE A 203 13.97 6.29 -2.38
C ILE A 203 14.43 5.68 -1.04
N TRP A 204 14.03 4.47 -0.72
CA TRP A 204 14.23 3.93 0.61
C TRP A 204 15.70 3.74 1.02
N GLN A 205 16.58 3.29 0.09
CA GLN A 205 18.01 3.13 0.38
C GLN A 205 18.71 4.48 0.60
N GLU A 206 18.34 5.46 -0.22
CA GLU A 206 18.85 6.82 -0.09
C GLU A 206 18.45 7.43 1.27
N ASN A 207 17.18 7.32 1.64
CA ASN A 207 16.68 7.78 2.93
C ASN A 207 17.29 7.01 4.12
N GLN A 208 17.48 5.69 4.02
CA GLN A 208 18.11 4.92 5.07
C GLN A 208 19.51 5.42 5.39
N LYS A 209 20.32 5.59 4.34
CA LYS A 209 21.70 6.09 4.45
C LYS A 209 21.72 7.51 5.02
N ALA A 210 20.87 8.39 4.50
CA ALA A 210 20.80 9.78 4.93
C ALA A 210 20.41 9.91 6.40
N VAL A 211 19.33 9.24 6.82
CA VAL A 211 18.88 9.22 8.22
C VAL A 211 19.95 8.64 9.15
N ALA A 212 20.57 7.51 8.79
CA ALA A 212 21.61 6.91 9.60
C ALA A 212 22.82 7.87 9.75
N THR A 213 23.25 8.50 8.65
CA THR A 213 24.35 9.47 8.68
C THR A 213 24.01 10.70 9.53
N ARG A 214 22.79 11.23 9.41
CA ARG A 214 22.33 12.37 10.21
C ARG A 214 22.28 12.04 11.68
N VAL A 215 21.69 10.91 12.07
CA VAL A 215 21.59 10.48 13.48
C VAL A 215 22.98 10.25 14.07
N PHE A 216 23.89 9.62 13.32
CA PHE A 216 25.27 9.43 13.78
C PHE A 216 25.99 10.76 14.02
N ARG A 217 25.87 11.72 13.08
CA ARG A 217 26.45 13.06 13.22
C ARG A 217 25.91 13.80 14.45
N GLU A 218 24.63 13.65 14.74
CA GLU A 218 23.98 14.33 15.87
C GLU A 218 24.30 13.71 17.23
N THR A 219 24.63 12.41 17.27
CA THR A 219 24.68 11.68 18.54
C THR A 219 25.98 10.91 18.79
N GLY A 220 26.75 10.59 17.75
CA GLY A 220 27.89 9.66 17.83
C GLY A 220 27.50 8.24 18.25
N ASN A 221 26.20 7.90 18.32
CA ASN A 221 25.70 6.69 18.95
C ASN A 221 25.21 5.66 17.95
N SER A 222 25.85 4.50 17.91
CA SER A 222 25.56 3.41 16.97
C SER A 222 24.17 2.79 17.17
N MET A 223 23.68 2.68 18.41
CA MET A 223 22.35 2.13 18.70
C MET A 223 21.25 3.02 18.16
N LEU A 224 21.34 4.34 18.37
CA LEU A 224 20.39 5.31 17.80
C LEU A 224 20.44 5.29 16.27
N THR A 225 21.66 5.29 15.70
CA THR A 225 21.88 5.24 14.24
C THR A 225 21.20 4.02 13.61
N GLN A 226 21.41 2.84 14.16
CA GLN A 226 20.80 1.61 13.68
C GLN A 226 19.27 1.63 13.88
N THR A 227 18.79 2.18 14.97
CA THR A 227 17.36 2.23 15.29
C THR A 227 16.62 3.12 14.31
N TYR A 228 17.03 4.37 14.14
CA TYR A 228 16.39 5.28 13.18
C TYR A 228 16.63 4.88 11.74
N GLY A 229 17.79 4.29 11.43
CA GLY A 229 18.07 3.69 10.12
C GLY A 229 17.15 2.52 9.77
N ARG A 230 16.62 1.76 10.74
CA ARG A 230 15.55 0.76 10.49
C ARG A 230 14.17 1.39 10.40
N TRP A 231 13.90 2.44 11.16
CA TRP A 231 12.60 3.10 11.26
C TRP A 231 12.29 4.03 10.09
N HIS A 232 13.29 4.41 9.30
CA HIS A 232 13.15 5.42 8.24
C HIS A 232 11.98 5.18 7.29
N LYS A 233 11.60 3.92 7.01
CA LYS A 233 10.50 3.58 6.10
C LYS A 233 9.16 4.01 6.65
N GLU A 234 8.92 3.69 7.91
CA GLU A 234 7.69 4.05 8.61
C GLU A 234 7.59 5.57 8.81
N ILE A 235 8.74 6.18 9.19
CA ILE A 235 8.80 7.64 9.35
C ILE A 235 8.51 8.32 8.00
N PHE A 236 9.10 7.85 6.91
CA PHE A 236 8.81 8.37 5.57
C PHE A 236 7.31 8.28 5.25
N ALA A 237 6.69 7.13 5.51
CA ALA A 237 5.28 6.93 5.23
C ALA A 237 4.38 7.81 6.10
N ASP A 238 4.73 8.00 7.37
CA ASP A 238 4.04 8.92 8.29
C ASP A 238 4.11 10.38 7.81
N LEU A 239 5.32 10.85 7.46
CA LEU A 239 5.53 12.23 7.00
C LEU A 239 4.86 12.47 5.64
N SER A 240 4.91 11.50 4.74
CA SER A 240 4.22 11.58 3.45
C SER A 240 2.71 11.62 3.61
N ALA A 241 2.15 10.78 4.50
CA ALA A 241 0.71 10.80 4.79
C ALA A 241 0.25 12.17 5.31
N LEU A 242 1.09 12.81 6.13
CA LEU A 242 0.83 14.14 6.67
C LEU A 242 0.89 15.20 5.57
N LEU A 243 1.86 15.12 4.65
CA LEU A 243 1.91 16.00 3.48
C LEU A 243 0.74 15.76 2.51
N LEU A 244 0.25 14.53 2.39
CA LEU A 244 -0.89 14.19 1.53
C LEU A 244 -2.24 14.62 2.11
N GLY A 245 -2.41 14.63 3.44
CA GLY A 245 -3.71 14.84 4.08
C GLY A 245 -3.73 15.91 5.17
N GLY A 246 -2.62 16.60 5.42
CA GLY A 246 -2.52 17.68 6.40
C GLY A 246 -2.64 17.24 7.86
N PRO A 247 -2.96 18.16 8.78
CA PRO A 247 -3.09 17.86 10.21
C PRO A 247 -4.06 16.73 10.55
N SER A 248 -5.13 16.58 9.76
CA SER A 248 -6.08 15.47 9.90
C SER A 248 -5.42 14.11 9.80
N ALA A 249 -4.45 13.92 8.90
CA ALA A 249 -3.72 12.65 8.75
C ALA A 249 -2.86 12.35 9.99
N ALA A 250 -2.24 13.36 10.60
CA ALA A 250 -1.49 13.20 11.85
C ALA A 250 -2.40 12.75 13.00
N TRP A 251 -3.57 13.34 13.15
CA TRP A 251 -4.58 12.93 14.14
C TRP A 251 -5.09 11.51 13.86
N GLY A 252 -5.39 11.15 12.61
CA GLY A 252 -5.82 9.81 12.23
C GLY A 252 -4.78 8.73 12.54
N LEU A 253 -3.50 9.01 12.26
CA LEU A 253 -2.40 8.12 12.63
C LEU A 253 -2.22 8.03 14.15
N ALA A 254 -2.35 9.14 14.89
CA ALA A 254 -2.28 9.14 16.35
C ALA A 254 -3.41 8.31 16.97
N LEU A 255 -4.64 8.43 16.46
CA LEU A 255 -5.78 7.60 16.89
C LEU A 255 -5.51 6.12 16.64
N PHE A 256 -5.00 5.77 15.46
CA PHE A 256 -4.63 4.41 15.12
C PHE A 256 -3.52 3.83 16.03
N LEU A 257 -2.55 4.67 16.42
CA LEU A 257 -1.43 4.30 17.28
C LEU A 257 -1.79 4.31 18.77
N SER A 258 -2.97 4.84 19.15
CA SER A 258 -3.40 4.90 20.54
C SER A 258 -3.88 3.54 21.01
N HIS A 259 -3.02 2.86 21.74
CA HIS A 259 -3.22 1.55 22.34
C HIS A 259 -2.98 1.59 23.85
N PRO A 260 -3.28 0.51 24.59
CA PRO A 260 -2.89 0.40 25.99
C PRO A 260 -1.41 0.75 26.18
N ARG A 261 -1.12 1.46 27.28
CA ARG A 261 0.20 2.03 27.63
C ARG A 261 1.37 1.08 27.36
N GLN A 262 1.24 -0.17 27.77
CA GLN A 262 2.28 -1.17 27.57
C GLN A 262 2.66 -1.33 26.09
N ARG A 263 1.69 -1.32 25.19
CA ARG A 263 1.94 -1.47 23.74
C ARG A 263 2.61 -0.23 23.16
N VAL A 264 2.18 0.96 23.57
CA VAL A 264 2.69 2.24 23.06
C VAL A 264 4.09 2.54 23.59
N LEU A 265 4.43 2.09 24.81
CA LEU A 265 5.71 2.37 25.47
C LEU A 265 6.65 1.16 25.50
N THR A 266 6.48 0.19 24.62
CA THR A 266 7.40 -0.95 24.50
C THR A 266 8.28 -0.83 23.26
N TYR A 267 9.59 -0.72 23.48
CA TYR A 267 10.58 -0.75 22.41
C TYR A 267 10.91 -2.17 21.99
N ARG A 268 10.96 -2.39 20.68
CA ARG A 268 11.39 -3.66 20.08
C ARG A 268 12.72 -3.43 19.36
N ALA A 269 13.81 -3.94 19.91
CA ALA A 269 15.19 -3.68 19.43
C ALA A 269 15.40 -4.02 17.94
N LYS A 270 14.73 -5.05 17.41
CA LYS A 270 14.81 -5.46 16.00
C LYS A 270 13.57 -5.06 15.19
N GLY A 271 12.64 -4.31 15.77
CA GLY A 271 11.40 -3.90 15.14
C GLY A 271 11.66 -2.93 13.98
N ALA A 272 11.00 -3.16 12.85
CA ALA A 272 11.02 -2.24 11.70
C ALA A 272 10.17 -0.99 11.97
N HIS A 273 9.14 -1.11 12.82
CA HIS A 273 8.24 -0.02 13.16
C HIS A 273 8.74 0.71 14.40
N PRO A 274 8.77 2.05 14.37
CA PRO A 274 9.00 2.83 15.57
C PRO A 274 7.90 2.57 16.60
N THR A 275 8.24 2.71 17.87
CA THR A 275 7.24 2.68 18.94
C THR A 275 6.21 3.79 18.72
N GLY A 276 4.93 3.52 18.93
CA GLY A 276 3.85 4.51 18.77
C GLY A 276 4.15 5.84 19.47
N TYR A 277 4.81 5.78 20.64
CA TYR A 277 5.25 6.96 21.38
C TYR A 277 6.10 7.92 20.52
N PHE A 278 7.13 7.40 19.86
CA PHE A 278 8.03 8.24 19.05
C PHE A 278 7.40 8.65 17.72
N ARG A 279 6.54 7.82 17.10
CA ARG A 279 5.87 8.17 15.85
C ARG A 279 5.07 9.46 16.00
N VAL A 280 4.25 9.57 17.05
CA VAL A 280 3.41 10.76 17.25
C VAL A 280 4.23 12.00 17.60
N LEU A 281 5.36 11.87 18.31
CA LEU A 281 6.27 12.99 18.52
C LEU A 281 6.90 13.49 17.21
N ILE A 282 7.23 12.57 16.29
CA ILE A 282 7.74 12.91 14.96
C ILE A 282 6.66 13.60 14.12
N LEU A 283 5.40 13.14 14.19
CA LEU A 283 4.27 13.80 13.53
C LEU A 283 4.04 15.22 14.07
N ALA A 284 4.12 15.41 15.39
CA ALA A 284 4.00 16.74 16.00
C ALA A 284 5.12 17.67 15.53
N GLU A 285 6.36 17.21 15.45
CA GLU A 285 7.48 17.99 14.91
C GLU A 285 7.25 18.35 13.44
N MET A 286 6.73 17.42 12.62
CA MET A 286 6.41 17.70 11.22
C MET A 286 5.34 18.78 11.09
N LEU A 287 4.25 18.72 11.88
CA LEU A 287 3.22 19.77 11.94
C LEU A 287 3.83 21.13 12.26
N GLN A 288 4.73 21.19 13.24
CA GLN A 288 5.47 22.41 13.61
C GLN A 288 6.23 22.99 12.41
N ARG A 289 6.93 22.12 11.66
CA ARG A 289 7.74 22.51 10.50
C ARG A 289 6.90 22.93 9.30
N MET A 290 5.68 22.43 9.19
CA MET A 290 4.70 22.83 8.16
C MET A 290 3.94 24.12 8.51
N GLY A 291 4.17 24.73 9.68
CA GLY A 291 3.48 25.93 10.13
C GLY A 291 2.15 25.68 10.85
N PHE A 292 1.82 24.43 11.21
CA PHE A 292 0.63 24.06 11.98
C PHE A 292 0.95 23.96 13.48
N GLU A 293 1.45 25.05 14.06
CA GLU A 293 1.95 25.10 15.44
C GLU A 293 0.91 24.72 16.49
N ARG A 294 -0.35 25.17 16.28
CA ARG A 294 -1.46 24.85 17.18
C ARG A 294 -1.75 23.34 17.20
N ASP A 295 -1.85 22.72 16.02
CA ASP A 295 -2.10 21.28 15.90
C ASP A 295 -0.93 20.48 16.46
N SER A 296 0.30 20.89 16.20
CA SER A 296 1.52 20.31 16.77
C SER A 296 1.49 20.31 18.30
N SER A 297 1.25 21.47 18.90
CA SER A 297 1.23 21.64 20.36
C SER A 297 0.09 20.84 21.00
N GLN A 298 -1.09 20.84 20.38
CA GLN A 298 -2.25 20.10 20.88
C GLN A 298 -2.02 18.58 20.77
N LEU A 299 -1.50 18.08 19.65
CA LEU A 299 -1.19 16.66 19.46
C LEU A 299 -0.14 16.19 20.49
N ALA A 300 0.95 16.95 20.66
CA ALA A 300 1.98 16.64 21.64
C ALA A 300 1.44 16.65 23.07
N HIS A 301 0.57 17.63 23.42
CA HIS A 301 -0.05 17.72 24.73
C HIS A 301 -0.93 16.51 25.03
N VAL A 302 -1.84 16.17 24.13
CA VAL A 302 -2.71 14.98 24.27
C VAL A 302 -1.88 13.72 24.42
N TRP A 303 -0.84 13.56 23.58
CA TRP A 303 -0.02 12.37 23.60
C TRP A 303 0.79 12.21 24.89
N HIS A 304 1.36 13.31 25.40
CA HIS A 304 2.04 13.30 26.69
C HIS A 304 1.10 13.07 27.87
N SER A 305 -0.12 13.58 27.81
CA SER A 305 -1.12 13.34 28.85
C SER A 305 -1.51 11.86 28.95
N LEU A 306 -1.67 11.20 27.80
CA LEU A 306 -1.99 9.76 27.73
C LEU A 306 -0.79 8.87 28.08
N TYR A 307 0.41 9.22 27.61
CA TYR A 307 1.58 8.35 27.58
C TYR A 307 2.81 8.99 28.23
N ARG A 308 2.63 9.64 29.39
CA ARG A 308 3.77 10.15 30.19
C ARG A 308 4.71 9.01 30.53
N VAL A 309 5.97 9.09 30.06
CA VAL A 309 7.00 8.08 30.34
C VAL A 309 7.31 8.06 31.84
N ARG A 310 7.41 6.86 32.42
CA ARG A 310 7.66 6.62 33.86
C ARG A 310 8.82 5.63 34.02
N PRO A 311 9.48 5.63 35.18
CA PRO A 311 10.38 4.54 35.54
C PRO A 311 9.67 3.20 35.41
N GLY A 312 10.30 2.20 34.78
CA GLY A 312 9.72 0.87 34.53
C GLY A 312 9.05 0.70 33.18
N ASP A 313 8.83 1.75 32.39
CA ASP A 313 8.43 1.60 31.00
C ASP A 313 9.55 0.95 30.18
N ARG A 314 9.15 0.15 29.17
CA ARG A 314 10.10 -0.62 28.36
C ARG A 314 10.68 0.22 27.19
N LEU A 315 11.02 1.48 27.47
CA LEU A 315 11.69 2.38 26.52
C LEU A 315 13.14 2.60 26.96
N PRO A 316 14.12 2.45 26.07
CA PRO A 316 15.51 2.83 26.38
C PRO A 316 15.61 4.31 26.76
N LEU A 317 16.23 4.59 27.90
CA LEU A 317 16.39 5.97 28.42
C LEU A 317 17.02 6.90 27.39
N LEU A 318 17.99 6.42 26.63
CA LEU A 318 18.66 7.21 25.60
C LEU A 318 17.71 7.63 24.48
N LEU A 319 16.80 6.73 24.03
CA LEU A 319 15.77 7.07 23.04
C LEU A 319 14.83 8.15 23.58
N VAL A 320 14.42 8.04 24.83
CA VAL A 320 13.54 9.03 25.48
C VAL A 320 14.24 10.37 25.63
N ALA A 321 15.46 10.38 26.15
CA ALA A 321 16.26 11.59 26.37
C ALA A 321 16.57 12.34 25.08
N THR A 322 16.73 11.62 23.97
CA THR A 322 17.04 12.20 22.66
C THR A 322 15.81 12.41 21.76
N ALA A 323 14.61 12.00 22.20
CA ALA A 323 13.40 11.93 21.36
C ALA A 323 13.11 13.24 20.59
N ARG A 324 13.11 14.39 21.29
CA ARG A 324 12.83 15.70 20.68
C ARG A 324 13.89 16.09 19.65
N LYS A 325 15.18 15.92 20.00
CA LYS A 325 16.30 16.20 19.10
C LYS A 325 16.23 15.31 17.87
N MET A 326 15.95 14.02 18.05
CA MET A 326 15.87 13.08 16.94
C MET A 326 14.62 13.25 16.07
N ALA A 327 13.47 13.60 16.66
CA ALA A 327 12.27 13.95 15.88
C ALA A 327 12.59 15.08 14.89
N ARG A 328 13.19 16.17 15.39
CA ARG A 328 13.64 17.31 14.56
C ARG A 328 14.61 16.88 13.46
N ALA A 329 15.64 16.11 13.83
CA ALA A 329 16.69 15.68 12.89
C ALA A 329 16.13 14.77 11.78
N VAL A 330 15.24 13.83 12.11
CA VAL A 330 14.70 12.89 11.10
C VAL A 330 13.62 13.52 10.23
N VAL A 331 12.82 14.43 10.78
CA VAL A 331 11.84 15.22 10.00
C VAL A 331 12.58 16.09 9.00
N ASP A 332 13.58 16.85 9.47
CA ASP A 332 14.43 17.68 8.60
C ASP A 332 15.05 16.83 7.49
N GLU A 333 15.66 15.70 7.84
CA GLU A 333 16.38 14.85 6.90
C GLU A 333 15.46 14.19 5.87
N ILE A 334 14.28 13.71 6.25
CA ILE A 334 13.38 12.96 5.34
C ILE A 334 12.52 13.92 4.51
N ALA A 335 11.96 14.97 5.13
CA ALA A 335 10.96 15.81 4.48
C ALA A 335 11.52 17.05 3.81
N PHE A 336 12.63 17.61 4.32
CA PHE A 336 13.14 18.93 3.89
C PHE A 336 14.52 18.91 3.24
N GLN A 337 15.19 17.75 3.17
CA GLN A 337 16.43 17.61 2.41
C GLN A 337 16.16 17.06 1.03
N THR A 338 16.88 17.57 0.05
CA THR A 338 16.75 17.13 -1.35
C THR A 338 17.18 15.67 -1.53
N ARG A 339 16.54 14.98 -2.46
CA ARG A 339 16.84 13.59 -2.80
C ARG A 339 17.01 13.42 -4.31
N ARG A 340 18.01 12.66 -4.69
CA ARG A 340 18.25 12.31 -6.08
C ARG A 340 17.03 11.59 -6.69
N ASN A 341 16.46 10.67 -5.93
CA ASN A 341 15.27 9.92 -6.34
C ASN A 341 13.97 10.77 -6.29
N LEU A 342 14.03 12.01 -5.83
CA LEU A 342 12.98 13.02 -5.96
C LEU A 342 13.37 14.13 -6.95
N ALA A 343 14.21 13.82 -7.95
CA ALA A 343 14.65 14.77 -8.95
C ALA A 343 15.34 16.02 -8.37
N GLN A 344 16.05 15.87 -7.25
CA GLN A 344 16.71 16.93 -6.47
C GLN A 344 15.74 17.86 -5.74
N HIS A 345 14.49 17.43 -5.52
CA HIS A 345 13.55 18.14 -4.66
C HIS A 345 13.52 17.54 -3.26
N ALA A 346 13.08 18.30 -2.28
CA ALA A 346 12.69 17.77 -0.98
C ALA A 346 11.29 17.16 -1.07
N LEU A 347 10.96 16.25 -0.17
CA LEU A 347 9.64 15.60 -0.14
C LEU A 347 8.51 16.62 0.05
N ALA A 348 8.73 17.64 0.90
CA ALA A 348 7.78 18.71 1.14
C ALA A 348 7.57 19.62 -0.09
N ASP A 349 8.56 19.72 -0.97
CA ASP A 349 8.42 20.46 -2.23
C ASP A 349 7.65 19.63 -3.29
N VAL A 350 7.82 18.31 -3.25
CA VAL A 350 7.13 17.38 -4.16
C VAL A 350 5.64 17.24 -3.77
N ILE A 351 5.34 17.24 -2.48
CA ILE A 351 3.98 17.15 -1.94
C ILE A 351 3.70 18.41 -1.10
N PRO A 352 3.49 19.55 -1.74
CA PRO A 352 3.20 20.77 -1.00
C PRO A 352 1.82 20.65 -0.32
N PHE A 353 1.77 20.99 0.96
CA PHE A 353 0.54 21.16 1.73
C PHE A 353 0.60 22.51 2.45
N THR A 354 -0.40 23.33 2.21
CA THR A 354 -0.43 24.74 2.65
C THR A 354 -1.57 25.01 3.63
N PRO A 355 -1.55 26.13 4.36
CA PRO A 355 -2.71 26.57 5.15
C PRO A 355 -3.99 26.73 4.31
N ALA A 356 -3.88 27.11 3.04
CA ALA A 356 -5.03 27.24 2.15
C ALA A 356 -5.67 25.86 1.84
N ASP A 357 -4.86 24.79 1.72
CA ASP A 357 -5.36 23.44 1.57
C ASP A 357 -6.13 23.00 2.82
N GLU A 358 -5.60 23.31 4.00
CA GLU A 358 -6.26 23.03 5.27
C GLU A 358 -7.60 23.79 5.42
N ASP A 359 -7.64 25.06 5.00
CA ASP A 359 -8.86 25.83 5.00
C ASP A 359 -9.92 25.27 4.04
N ALA A 360 -9.50 24.80 2.86
CA ALA A 360 -10.36 24.12 1.90
C ALA A 360 -10.92 22.81 2.48
N ILE A 361 -10.10 22.02 3.16
CA ILE A 361 -10.52 20.80 3.86
C ILE A 361 -11.56 21.14 4.95
N LYS A 362 -11.30 22.15 5.76
CA LYS A 362 -12.24 22.61 6.82
C LYS A 362 -13.56 23.11 6.24
N ASP A 363 -13.54 23.79 5.10
CA ASP A 363 -14.76 24.17 4.39
C ASP A 363 -15.55 22.96 3.91
N GLY A 364 -14.86 22.01 3.27
CA GLY A 364 -15.45 20.73 2.90
C GLY A 364 -16.07 19.99 4.10
N THR A 365 -15.38 19.98 5.23
CA THR A 365 -15.87 19.40 6.49
C THR A 365 -17.20 20.05 6.91
N ARG A 366 -17.28 21.40 6.89
CA ARG A 366 -18.51 22.11 7.26
C ARG A 366 -19.71 21.72 6.39
N ARG A 367 -19.46 21.50 5.08
CA ARG A 367 -20.51 21.03 4.16
C ARG A 367 -20.94 19.61 4.48
N LEU A 368 -19.99 18.69 4.74
CA LEU A 368 -20.30 17.31 5.10
C LEU A 368 -21.10 17.20 6.39
N VAL A 369 -20.75 17.94 7.43
CA VAL A 369 -21.44 17.99 8.73
C VAL A 369 -22.88 18.49 8.58
N LYS A 370 -23.12 19.47 7.71
CA LYS A 370 -24.46 20.01 7.42
C LYS A 370 -25.28 19.16 6.46
N ASN A 371 -24.85 17.94 6.16
CA ASN A 371 -25.47 17.06 5.17
C ASN A 371 -25.58 17.66 3.75
N GLY A 372 -24.73 18.65 3.44
CA GLY A 372 -24.61 19.22 2.10
C GLY A 372 -23.97 18.26 1.10
N PRO A 373 -23.89 18.63 -0.18
CA PRO A 373 -23.24 17.82 -1.22
C PRO A 373 -21.75 17.63 -0.90
N VAL A 374 -21.21 16.48 -1.30
CA VAL A 374 -19.77 16.20 -1.20
C VAL A 374 -19.02 17.26 -2.01
N PRO A 375 -17.97 17.91 -1.43
CA PRO A 375 -17.23 18.96 -2.12
C PRO A 375 -16.33 18.39 -3.22
N GLY A 376 -16.89 18.19 -4.42
CA GLY A 376 -16.25 17.56 -5.56
C GLY A 376 -15.05 18.33 -6.16
N HIS A 377 -14.80 19.57 -5.69
CA HIS A 377 -13.62 20.35 -6.04
C HIS A 377 -12.38 19.97 -5.21
N LEU A 378 -12.56 19.26 -4.09
CA LEU A 378 -11.44 18.80 -3.28
C LEU A 378 -10.77 17.56 -3.91
N PRO A 379 -9.44 17.51 -3.93
CA PRO A 379 -8.73 16.28 -4.24
C PRO A 379 -9.22 15.10 -3.40
N PRO A 380 -9.31 13.89 -3.95
CA PRO A 380 -9.75 12.69 -3.23
C PRO A 380 -9.06 12.46 -1.88
N ARG A 381 -7.74 12.68 -1.79
CA ARG A 381 -6.99 12.59 -0.53
C ARG A 381 -7.44 13.61 0.53
N PHE A 382 -7.90 14.80 0.11
CA PHE A 382 -8.42 15.82 1.01
C PHE A 382 -9.85 15.53 1.49
N LEU A 383 -10.64 14.78 0.69
CA LEU A 383 -11.92 14.26 1.14
C LEU A 383 -11.75 13.28 2.31
N VAL A 384 -10.68 12.46 2.31
CA VAL A 384 -10.34 11.62 3.47
C VAL A 384 -10.19 12.45 4.73
N SER A 385 -9.46 13.58 4.64
CA SER A 385 -9.23 14.50 5.76
C SER A 385 -10.51 15.22 6.19
N ALA A 386 -11.33 15.66 5.24
CA ALA A 386 -12.61 16.30 5.53
C ALA A 386 -13.58 15.35 6.24
N VAL A 387 -13.61 14.06 5.85
CA VAL A 387 -14.37 13.02 6.54
C VAL A 387 -13.85 12.82 7.95
N ALA A 388 -12.54 12.69 8.15
CA ALA A 388 -11.95 12.49 9.48
C ALA A 388 -12.33 13.63 10.45
N TYR A 389 -12.29 14.89 9.98
CA TYR A 389 -12.75 16.03 10.77
C TYR A 389 -14.26 16.03 11.00
N ALA A 390 -15.07 15.58 10.03
CA ALA A 390 -16.51 15.49 10.22
C ALA A 390 -16.87 14.45 11.29
N LEU A 391 -16.20 13.29 11.27
CA LEU A 391 -16.40 12.20 12.24
C LEU A 391 -15.99 12.58 13.67
N SER A 392 -15.17 13.61 13.85
CA SER A 392 -14.81 14.14 15.17
C SER A 392 -15.83 15.10 15.75
N ARG A 393 -16.96 15.37 15.06
CA ARG A 393 -18.01 16.29 15.49
C ARG A 393 -19.17 15.55 16.14
N ASP A 394 -19.64 16.09 17.26
CA ASP A 394 -20.82 15.55 17.92
C ASP A 394 -22.06 15.65 17.01
N GLY A 395 -22.92 14.64 17.08
CA GLY A 395 -24.17 14.57 16.32
C GLY A 395 -24.03 14.18 14.85
N VAL A 396 -22.81 13.94 14.34
CA VAL A 396 -22.60 13.45 12.99
C VAL A 396 -22.73 11.92 12.96
N ASN A 397 -23.54 11.41 12.02
CA ASN A 397 -23.61 9.98 11.76
C ASN A 397 -22.40 9.54 10.90
N PRO A 398 -21.46 8.74 11.44
CA PRO A 398 -20.27 8.33 10.72
C PRO A 398 -20.56 7.60 9.42
N HIS A 399 -21.53 6.67 9.45
CA HIS A 399 -21.87 5.84 8.30
C HIS A 399 -22.44 6.65 7.14
N ASP A 400 -23.26 7.66 7.43
CA ASP A 400 -23.88 8.47 6.39
C ASP A 400 -22.87 9.37 5.68
N VAL A 401 -21.98 10.01 6.42
CA VAL A 401 -20.92 10.86 5.85
C VAL A 401 -19.99 10.01 4.99
N THR A 402 -19.48 8.90 5.53
CA THR A 402 -18.53 8.04 4.83
C THR A 402 -19.14 7.43 3.59
N ARG A 403 -20.39 6.92 3.68
CA ARG A 403 -21.11 6.33 2.53
C ARG A 403 -21.32 7.32 1.39
N ARG A 404 -21.68 8.59 1.71
CA ARG A 404 -21.83 9.64 0.69
C ARG A 404 -20.52 9.94 -0.02
N VAL A 405 -19.41 10.01 0.72
CA VAL A 405 -18.09 10.29 0.13
C VAL A 405 -17.61 9.07 -0.67
N ILE A 406 -17.80 7.85 -0.19
CA ILE A 406 -17.51 6.63 -0.95
C ILE A 406 -18.31 6.62 -2.27
N GLY A 407 -19.61 6.89 -2.21
CA GLY A 407 -20.45 6.95 -3.42
C GLY A 407 -19.97 8.00 -4.43
N HIS A 408 -19.58 9.18 -3.94
CA HIS A 408 -19.03 10.24 -4.78
C HIS A 408 -17.70 9.82 -5.44
N LEU A 409 -16.75 9.29 -4.66
CA LEU A 409 -15.47 8.83 -5.19
C LEU A 409 -15.63 7.67 -6.15
N ALA A 410 -16.47 6.70 -5.83
CA ALA A 410 -16.76 5.56 -6.71
C ALA A 410 -17.40 5.98 -8.04
N SER A 411 -18.24 7.02 -8.03
CA SER A 411 -18.82 7.55 -9.28
C SER A 411 -17.81 8.28 -10.15
N ALA A 412 -16.74 8.81 -9.54
CA ALA A 412 -15.62 9.42 -10.25
C ALA A 412 -14.58 8.37 -10.74
N TYR A 413 -14.70 7.13 -10.30
CA TYR A 413 -13.88 6.02 -10.77
C TYR A 413 -14.32 5.66 -12.19
N ALA A 414 -13.85 6.43 -13.18
CA ALA A 414 -13.96 6.04 -14.57
C ALA A 414 -12.70 5.24 -14.93
N PRO A 415 -12.80 3.98 -15.37
CA PRO A 415 -11.68 3.40 -16.12
C PRO A 415 -11.38 4.36 -17.27
N PRO A 416 -10.11 4.64 -17.59
CA PRO A 416 -9.79 5.45 -18.75
C PRO A 416 -10.58 4.90 -19.92
N SER A 417 -11.38 5.76 -20.54
CA SER A 417 -12.38 5.44 -21.57
C SER A 417 -11.84 4.33 -22.47
N VAL A 418 -12.34 3.13 -22.30
CA VAL A 418 -12.25 2.12 -23.34
C VAL A 418 -13.22 2.63 -24.39
N THR A 419 -12.70 3.42 -25.31
CA THR A 419 -13.34 3.57 -26.61
C THR A 419 -13.45 2.14 -27.10
N LEU A 420 -14.63 1.56 -26.96
CA LEU A 420 -15.00 0.35 -27.64
C LEU A 420 -14.87 0.66 -29.12
N LEU A 421 -13.72 0.37 -29.70
CA LEU A 421 -13.57 0.16 -31.09
C LEU A 421 -14.42 -1.09 -31.42
N THR A 422 -15.70 -0.88 -31.52
CA THR A 422 -16.55 -1.75 -32.34
C THR A 422 -16.03 -1.61 -33.75
N GLN A 423 -15.07 -2.45 -34.14
CA GLN A 423 -14.86 -2.74 -35.55
C GLN A 423 -16.14 -3.39 -36.03
N PRO A 424 -16.82 -2.78 -37.02
CA PRO A 424 -17.87 -3.51 -37.72
C PRO A 424 -17.21 -4.72 -38.37
N ALA A 425 -17.75 -5.90 -38.06
CA ALA A 425 -17.42 -7.10 -38.79
C ALA A 425 -17.70 -6.81 -40.28
N ALA A 426 -16.65 -6.68 -41.07
CA ALA A 426 -16.74 -6.70 -42.51
C ALA A 426 -17.26 -8.08 -42.90
N LEU A 427 -18.51 -8.15 -43.23
CA LEU A 427 -19.10 -9.25 -44.01
C LEU A 427 -18.32 -9.29 -45.31
N ALA A 428 -17.45 -10.26 -45.45
CA ALA A 428 -16.91 -10.65 -46.75
C ALA A 428 -17.98 -11.44 -47.48
N ALA A 429 -18.42 -10.91 -48.63
CA ALA A 429 -19.14 -11.62 -49.65
C ALA A 429 -18.22 -12.64 -50.37
#